data_7729747fa40b3e3d93e3584ca4ccab91
#
_entry.id   7729747fa40b3e3d93e3584ca4ccab91
#
_cell.length_a   1.000
_cell.length_b   1.000
_cell.length_c   1.000
_cell.angle_alpha   90.00
_cell.angle_beta   90.00
_cell.angle_gamma   90.00
#
_symmetry.space_group_name_H-M   'P 1'
#
loop_
_entity.id
_entity.type
_entity.pdbx_description
1 polymer ?
#
loop_
_entity_poly.entity_id
_entity_poly.type
_entity_poly.pdbx_seq_one_letter_code
_entity_poly.pdbx_strand_id
1 'polypeptide(L)'
;MILYFINLMRKRNLFCVYLILLSTAINAQTNTFKVMAWNILHGANDIKNGKENVVRIIKEIDPDVVLMVETYGSGPFIANSLGYNFHLIASEETALDDPSTNLSIYSKHPFGKRIDTKYPFYLGGIEILINGKKIRFFSNWFHYLPWNDAPEKMGKSVEELLEWEKSEHKYNMIQKVLPYLKKYGAETDSIPMIFGGDMNTLSHKDWGNKTKKLHNNLVVPWNSTKILENLGLIDSYRKENPNPITHPGITWDNKKRNDSHRIDYIFYKGKSIKSTNSESYMSFFNEPIFINGKEIIYPSDHGFVVTSFKFK
;
A
#
# COMPACT_ATOMS: atom_id res chain seq x y z
N MET A 1 -50.96 45.80 -11.80
CA MET A 1 -51.07 44.33 -11.76
C MET A 1 -50.06 43.62 -12.67
N ILE A 2 -49.77 44.15 -13.86
CA ILE A 2 -48.81 43.52 -14.80
C ILE A 2 -47.33 43.59 -14.34
N LEU A 3 -46.90 44.65 -13.67
CA LEU A 3 -45.53 44.79 -13.16
C LEU A 3 -45.21 43.81 -11.99
N TYR A 4 -46.21 43.37 -11.25
CA TYR A 4 -46.02 42.41 -10.14
C TYR A 4 -45.78 40.97 -10.66
N PHE A 5 -46.40 40.62 -11.79
CA PHE A 5 -46.22 39.31 -12.43
C PHE A 5 -44.86 39.17 -13.11
N ILE A 6 -44.30 40.22 -13.68
CA ILE A 6 -42.98 40.19 -14.33
C ILE A 6 -41.86 40.02 -13.28
N ASN A 7 -42.01 40.63 -12.09
CA ASN A 7 -41.03 40.44 -10.99
C ASN A 7 -41.07 39.04 -10.37
N LEU A 8 -42.23 38.39 -10.31
CA LEU A 8 -42.35 37.01 -9.81
C LEU A 8 -41.74 36.01 -10.81
N MET A 9 -41.91 36.21 -12.10
CA MET A 9 -41.32 35.36 -13.13
C MET A 9 -39.79 35.50 -13.19
N ARG A 10 -39.24 36.71 -13.03
CA ARG A 10 -37.78 36.93 -12.97
C ARG A 10 -37.17 36.25 -11.71
N LYS A 11 -37.82 36.33 -10.53
CA LYS A 11 -37.32 35.65 -9.33
C LYS A 11 -37.40 34.12 -9.40
N ARG A 12 -38.42 33.57 -10.06
CA ARG A 12 -38.52 32.10 -10.28
C ARG A 12 -37.45 31.59 -11.24
N ASN A 13 -37.19 32.33 -12.34
CA ASN A 13 -36.14 31.93 -13.30
C ASN A 13 -34.75 32.07 -12.71
N LEU A 14 -34.45 33.07 -11.87
CA LEU A 14 -33.18 33.15 -11.14
C LEU A 14 -33.00 31.98 -10.16
N PHE A 15 -34.08 31.57 -9.45
CA PHE A 15 -34.03 30.46 -8.49
C PHE A 15 -33.80 29.10 -9.20
N CYS A 16 -34.43 28.88 -10.35
CA CYS A 16 -34.19 27.70 -11.17
C CYS A 16 -32.77 27.64 -11.77
N VAL A 17 -32.23 28.80 -12.21
CA VAL A 17 -30.85 28.89 -12.71
C VAL A 17 -29.83 28.66 -11.58
N TYR A 18 -30.11 29.14 -10.36
CA TYR A 18 -29.24 28.90 -9.20
C TYR A 18 -29.28 27.43 -8.72
N LEU A 19 -30.45 26.77 -8.81
CA LEU A 19 -30.58 25.32 -8.51
C LEU A 19 -29.89 24.45 -9.56
N ILE A 20 -29.93 24.84 -10.84
CA ILE A 20 -29.21 24.12 -11.92
C ILE A 20 -27.70 24.33 -11.79
N LEU A 21 -27.23 25.53 -11.41
CA LEU A 21 -25.80 25.79 -11.19
C LEU A 21 -25.28 25.09 -9.92
N LEU A 22 -26.11 24.93 -8.87
CA LEU A 22 -25.74 24.14 -7.67
C LEU A 22 -25.72 22.63 -7.96
N SER A 23 -26.56 22.13 -8.87
CA SER A 23 -26.57 20.71 -9.24
C SER A 23 -25.41 20.32 -10.18
N THR A 24 -24.81 21.28 -10.89
CA THR A 24 -23.61 21.02 -11.73
C THR A 24 -22.29 21.19 -10.98
N ALA A 25 -22.30 21.74 -9.77
CA ALA A 25 -21.11 21.85 -8.92
C ALA A 25 -20.80 20.57 -8.11
N ILE A 26 -21.69 19.58 -8.13
CA ILE A 26 -21.51 18.32 -7.39
C ILE A 26 -21.26 17.21 -8.40
N ASN A 27 -20.03 17.04 -8.78
CA ASN A 27 -19.36 15.82 -9.17
C ASN A 27 -18.21 16.06 -10.15
N ALA A 28 -17.27 16.91 -9.79
CA ALA A 28 -15.92 16.67 -10.27
C ALA A 28 -15.40 15.42 -9.53
N GLN A 29 -15.88 14.26 -9.94
CA GLN A 29 -15.40 12.99 -9.47
C GLN A 29 -13.89 12.97 -9.68
N THR A 30 -13.13 13.09 -8.58
CA THR A 30 -11.67 13.13 -8.68
C THR A 30 -11.21 11.88 -9.38
N ASN A 31 -10.62 12.04 -10.57
CA ASN A 31 -10.16 10.91 -11.37
C ASN A 31 -8.90 10.25 -10.78
N THR A 32 -8.67 10.51 -9.49
CA THR A 32 -7.50 10.07 -8.72
C THR A 32 -7.93 9.35 -7.45
N PHE A 33 -7.07 8.48 -6.95
CA PHE A 33 -7.22 7.80 -5.65
C PHE A 33 -5.84 7.51 -5.06
N LYS A 34 -5.78 7.36 -3.74
CA LYS A 34 -4.55 7.19 -2.97
C LYS A 34 -4.54 5.82 -2.28
N VAL A 35 -3.45 5.10 -2.39
CA VAL A 35 -3.26 3.79 -1.76
C VAL A 35 -2.08 3.85 -0.80
N MET A 36 -2.25 3.31 0.39
CA MET A 36 -1.23 3.17 1.42
C MET A 36 -0.94 1.69 1.67
N ALA A 37 0.33 1.32 1.81
CA ALA A 37 0.75 0.00 2.29
C ALA A 37 1.57 0.18 3.57
N TRP A 38 1.18 -0.53 4.65
CA TRP A 38 1.81 -0.37 5.96
C TRP A 38 1.76 -1.65 6.81
N ASN A 39 2.92 -2.08 7.31
CA ASN A 39 3.04 -3.03 8.41
C ASN A 39 2.97 -2.22 9.72
N ILE A 40 1.99 -2.52 10.58
CA ILE A 40 1.74 -1.76 11.81
C ILE A 40 2.34 -2.39 13.07
N LEU A 41 3.13 -3.43 12.92
CA LEU A 41 3.77 -4.19 14.01
C LEU A 41 2.77 -4.69 15.07
N HIS A 42 2.52 -5.99 15.10
CA HIS A 42 1.69 -6.68 16.11
C HIS A 42 0.33 -6.01 16.41
N GLY A 43 -0.33 -5.47 15.35
CA GLY A 43 -1.58 -4.72 15.49
C GLY A 43 -1.43 -3.39 16.22
N ALA A 44 -0.21 -2.84 16.27
CA ALA A 44 0.14 -1.66 17.06
C ALA A 44 -0.18 -1.80 18.57
N ASN A 45 -0.08 -3.02 19.12
CA ASN A 45 -0.41 -3.29 20.50
C ASN A 45 0.81 -3.16 21.46
N ASP A 46 2.02 -2.98 20.94
CA ASP A 46 3.26 -2.97 21.73
C ASP A 46 3.49 -1.65 22.47
N ILE A 47 2.72 -0.61 22.17
CA ILE A 47 2.79 0.68 22.84
C ILE A 47 1.41 1.18 23.27
N LYS A 48 1.39 2.05 24.28
CA LYS A 48 0.16 2.71 24.71
C LYS A 48 -0.41 3.58 23.59
N ASN A 49 -1.70 3.48 23.34
CA ASN A 49 -2.42 4.19 22.28
C ASN A 49 -1.88 3.91 20.85
N GLY A 50 -1.26 2.76 20.62
CA GLY A 50 -0.68 2.45 19.31
C GLY A 50 -1.73 2.41 18.21
N LYS A 51 -2.87 1.76 18.44
CA LYS A 51 -4.00 1.73 17.47
C LYS A 51 -4.57 3.11 17.19
N GLU A 52 -4.72 3.94 18.20
CA GLU A 52 -5.15 5.34 18.07
C GLU A 52 -4.15 6.15 17.26
N ASN A 53 -2.85 5.90 17.43
CA ASN A 53 -1.79 6.56 16.66
C ASN A 53 -1.79 6.10 15.20
N VAL A 54 -2.02 4.80 14.92
CA VAL A 54 -2.27 4.29 13.55
C VAL A 54 -3.43 5.05 12.90
N VAL A 55 -4.56 5.17 13.60
CA VAL A 55 -5.74 5.89 13.09
C VAL A 55 -5.41 7.37 12.80
N ARG A 56 -4.65 8.04 13.66
CA ARG A 56 -4.24 9.45 13.45
C ARG A 56 -3.38 9.61 12.22
N ILE A 57 -2.39 8.71 12.03
CA ILE A 57 -1.51 8.71 10.86
C ILE A 57 -2.34 8.49 9.58
N ILE A 58 -3.21 7.50 9.57
CA ILE A 58 -4.06 7.22 8.39
C ILE A 58 -4.98 8.39 8.08
N LYS A 59 -5.58 9.05 9.09
CA LYS A 59 -6.41 10.25 8.89
C LYS A 59 -5.63 11.41 8.29
N GLU A 60 -4.37 11.59 8.67
CA GLU A 60 -3.51 12.64 8.12
C GLU A 60 -3.15 12.38 6.66
N ILE A 61 -2.78 11.15 6.34
CA ILE A 61 -2.46 10.73 4.96
C ILE A 61 -3.71 10.72 4.08
N ASP A 62 -4.86 10.41 4.66
CA ASP A 62 -6.18 10.33 4.01
C ASP A 62 -6.18 9.45 2.74
N PRO A 63 -5.72 8.18 2.79
CA PRO A 63 -5.74 7.27 1.66
C PRO A 63 -7.17 6.79 1.35
N ASP A 64 -7.44 6.45 0.09
CA ASP A 64 -8.70 5.80 -0.32
C ASP A 64 -8.72 4.32 0.05
N VAL A 65 -7.54 3.67 0.01
CA VAL A 65 -7.36 2.26 0.33
C VAL A 65 -6.09 2.07 1.15
N VAL A 66 -6.16 1.24 2.20
CA VAL A 66 -5.00 0.81 3.00
C VAL A 66 -4.83 -0.70 2.85
N LEU A 67 -3.65 -1.12 2.43
CA LEU A 67 -3.16 -2.50 2.44
C LEU A 67 -2.35 -2.69 3.72
N MET A 68 -2.97 -3.29 4.73
CA MET A 68 -2.37 -3.39 6.06
C MET A 68 -1.79 -4.76 6.31
N VAL A 69 -0.65 -4.77 6.97
CA VAL A 69 0.08 -5.96 7.38
C VAL A 69 0.19 -5.95 8.90
N GLU A 70 0.23 -7.13 9.48
CA GLU A 70 0.26 -7.36 10.93
C GLU A 70 -0.92 -6.72 11.67
N THR A 71 -2.13 -6.99 11.16
CA THR A 71 -3.37 -6.46 11.75
C THR A 71 -3.67 -7.02 13.14
N TYR A 72 -3.43 -8.30 13.36
CA TYR A 72 -3.49 -9.05 14.63
C TYR A 72 -4.60 -8.59 15.60
N GLY A 73 -5.87 -8.66 15.13
CA GLY A 73 -7.05 -8.33 15.91
C GLY A 73 -7.40 -6.83 16.00
N SER A 74 -6.53 -5.93 15.58
CA SER A 74 -6.79 -4.47 15.65
C SER A 74 -7.71 -3.93 14.56
N GLY A 75 -8.04 -4.77 13.57
CA GLY A 75 -8.78 -4.38 12.37
C GLY A 75 -10.09 -3.64 12.62
N PRO A 76 -11.03 -4.21 13.39
CA PRO A 76 -12.33 -3.57 13.65
C PRO A 76 -12.22 -2.22 14.35
N PHE A 77 -11.31 -2.08 15.32
CA PHE A 77 -11.06 -0.81 15.99
C PHE A 77 -10.61 0.28 15.02
N ILE A 78 -9.62 -0.04 14.17
CA ILE A 78 -9.07 0.88 13.18
C ILE A 78 -10.15 1.26 12.16
N ALA A 79 -10.87 0.28 11.60
CA ALA A 79 -11.91 0.49 10.61
C ALA A 79 -13.03 1.39 11.13
N ASN A 80 -13.56 1.10 12.31
CA ASN A 80 -14.63 1.88 12.96
C ASN A 80 -14.16 3.31 13.24
N SER A 81 -12.93 3.49 13.73
CA SER A 81 -12.37 4.81 14.03
C SER A 81 -12.13 5.66 12.78
N LEU A 82 -11.88 5.03 11.64
CA LEU A 82 -11.72 5.69 10.34
C LEU A 82 -13.06 5.91 9.62
N GLY A 83 -14.07 5.10 9.90
CA GLY A 83 -15.30 5.02 9.11
C GLY A 83 -15.09 4.33 7.75
N TYR A 84 -14.12 3.40 7.66
CA TYR A 84 -13.79 2.68 6.43
C TYR A 84 -14.46 1.31 6.41
N ASN A 85 -14.77 0.83 5.19
CA ASN A 85 -15.07 -0.58 4.97
C ASN A 85 -13.85 -1.42 5.33
N PHE A 86 -14.06 -2.61 5.91
CA PHE A 86 -13.00 -3.48 6.40
C PHE A 86 -13.12 -4.89 5.81
N HIS A 87 -12.03 -5.40 5.26
CA HIS A 87 -11.90 -6.77 4.79
C HIS A 87 -10.74 -7.46 5.49
N LEU A 88 -11.05 -8.43 6.37
CA LEU A 88 -10.07 -9.33 6.94
C LEU A 88 -9.71 -10.41 5.92
N ILE A 89 -8.41 -10.63 5.68
CA ILE A 89 -7.93 -11.68 4.77
C ILE A 89 -7.76 -12.96 5.58
N ALA A 90 -8.85 -13.69 5.71
CA ALA A 90 -8.97 -14.95 6.46
C ALA A 90 -10.15 -15.77 5.93
N SER A 91 -10.42 -16.94 6.49
CA SER A 91 -11.65 -17.69 6.19
C SER A 91 -12.89 -16.90 6.63
N GLU A 92 -14.06 -17.22 6.07
CA GLU A 92 -15.31 -16.52 6.40
C GLU A 92 -15.75 -16.73 7.85
N GLU A 93 -15.35 -17.86 8.45
CA GLU A 93 -15.67 -18.18 9.84
C GLU A 93 -14.73 -17.52 10.86
N THR A 94 -13.66 -16.88 10.39
CA THR A 94 -12.69 -16.23 11.27
C THR A 94 -13.29 -14.96 11.88
N ALA A 95 -13.20 -14.80 13.19
CA ALA A 95 -13.62 -13.58 13.86
C ALA A 95 -12.84 -12.36 13.34
N LEU A 96 -13.54 -11.23 13.16
CA LEU A 96 -12.91 -10.03 12.58
C LEU A 96 -11.77 -9.46 13.44
N ASP A 97 -11.77 -9.75 14.73
CA ASP A 97 -10.77 -9.36 15.72
C ASP A 97 -9.83 -10.51 16.11
N ASP A 98 -9.77 -11.58 15.32
CA ASP A 98 -8.90 -12.72 15.56
C ASP A 98 -7.42 -12.28 15.57
N PRO A 99 -6.70 -12.46 16.69
CA PRO A 99 -5.33 -12.00 16.83
C PRO A 99 -4.30 -12.82 16.03
N SER A 100 -4.70 -13.91 15.39
CA SER A 100 -3.83 -14.71 14.51
C SER A 100 -3.82 -14.24 13.06
N THR A 101 -4.69 -13.28 12.70
CA THR A 101 -4.83 -12.82 11.31
C THR A 101 -3.86 -11.71 10.97
N ASN A 102 -3.09 -11.92 9.91
CA ASN A 102 -2.01 -11.02 9.50
C ASN A 102 -2.47 -9.85 8.63
N LEU A 103 -3.27 -10.14 7.60
CA LEU A 103 -3.53 -9.20 6.50
C LEU A 103 -4.94 -8.64 6.52
N SER A 104 -5.06 -7.37 6.18
CA SER A 104 -6.37 -6.72 5.99
C SER A 104 -6.33 -5.61 4.95
N ILE A 105 -7.52 -5.21 4.48
CA ILE A 105 -7.70 -4.10 3.54
C ILE A 105 -8.81 -3.19 4.06
N TYR A 106 -8.55 -1.89 4.08
CA TYR A 106 -9.52 -0.86 4.45
C TYR A 106 -9.79 0.02 3.24
N SER A 107 -11.03 0.51 3.12
CA SER A 107 -11.42 1.35 1.99
C SER A 107 -12.52 2.35 2.34
N LYS A 108 -12.40 3.57 1.82
CA LYS A 108 -13.50 4.54 1.77
C LYS A 108 -14.61 4.09 0.81
N HIS A 109 -14.27 3.22 -0.15
CA HIS A 109 -15.13 2.81 -1.24
C HIS A 109 -15.72 1.42 -0.99
N PRO A 110 -16.88 1.10 -1.61
CA PRO A 110 -17.53 -0.19 -1.40
C PRO A 110 -16.71 -1.35 -2.00
N PHE A 111 -16.77 -2.48 -1.30
CA PHE A 111 -16.16 -3.72 -1.73
C PHE A 111 -17.00 -4.43 -2.81
N GLY A 112 -16.30 -5.15 -3.68
CA GLY A 112 -16.86 -6.09 -4.63
C GLY A 112 -16.52 -7.54 -4.24
N LYS A 113 -16.03 -8.32 -5.21
CA LYS A 113 -15.74 -9.76 -5.02
C LYS A 113 -14.48 -9.95 -4.15
N ARG A 114 -14.59 -10.83 -3.14
CA ARG A 114 -13.44 -11.36 -2.41
C ARG A 114 -12.52 -12.17 -3.32
N ILE A 115 -11.24 -12.13 -3.01
CA ILE A 115 -10.20 -12.90 -3.70
C ILE A 115 -9.46 -13.72 -2.65
N ASP A 116 -9.97 -14.92 -2.41
CA ASP A 116 -9.39 -15.84 -1.46
C ASP A 116 -8.21 -16.59 -2.09
N THR A 117 -7.22 -16.87 -1.28
CA THR A 117 -6.08 -17.70 -1.64
C THR A 117 -5.94 -18.87 -0.67
N LYS A 118 -5.14 -19.88 -1.05
CA LYS A 118 -4.78 -20.97 -0.12
C LYS A 118 -3.82 -20.50 0.99
N TYR A 119 -3.37 -19.24 0.92
CA TYR A 119 -2.33 -18.71 1.80
C TYR A 119 -2.74 -17.34 2.36
N PRO A 120 -3.86 -17.24 3.12
CA PRO A 120 -4.39 -15.96 3.59
C PRO A 120 -3.41 -15.20 4.48
N PHE A 121 -2.47 -15.89 5.12
CA PHE A 121 -1.40 -15.24 5.90
C PHE A 121 -0.37 -14.51 5.02
N TYR A 122 -0.24 -14.89 3.72
CA TYR A 122 0.76 -14.35 2.80
C TYR A 122 0.17 -13.45 1.74
N LEU A 123 -1.05 -13.75 1.29
CA LEU A 123 -1.71 -13.04 0.22
C LEU A 123 -3.22 -13.22 0.30
N GLY A 124 -3.95 -12.16 0.12
CA GLY A 124 -5.37 -12.15 -0.17
C GLY A 124 -5.79 -10.81 -0.72
N GLY A 125 -7.02 -10.71 -1.18
CA GLY A 125 -7.45 -9.49 -1.82
C GLY A 125 -8.97 -9.35 -1.94
N ILE A 126 -9.36 -8.20 -2.51
CA ILE A 126 -10.75 -7.85 -2.76
C ILE A 126 -10.85 -6.90 -3.95
N GLU A 127 -11.94 -6.97 -4.68
CA GLU A 127 -12.31 -5.91 -5.64
C GLU A 127 -12.86 -4.70 -4.88
N ILE A 128 -12.46 -3.49 -5.28
CA ILE A 128 -12.98 -2.23 -4.75
C ILE A 128 -13.52 -1.41 -5.92
N LEU A 129 -14.68 -0.77 -5.70
CA LEU A 129 -15.33 0.08 -6.70
C LEU A 129 -14.98 1.54 -6.44
N ILE A 130 -13.95 2.06 -7.10
CA ILE A 130 -13.56 3.46 -7.02
C ILE A 130 -14.16 4.20 -8.20
N ASN A 131 -15.04 5.16 -7.94
CA ASN A 131 -15.73 5.91 -8.98
C ASN A 131 -16.46 5.01 -10.01
N GLY A 132 -17.06 3.92 -9.52
CA GLY A 132 -17.76 2.94 -10.37
C GLY A 132 -16.84 2.02 -11.16
N LYS A 133 -15.53 2.17 -11.09
CA LYS A 133 -14.54 1.32 -11.77
C LYS A 133 -13.97 0.30 -10.79
N LYS A 134 -13.94 -0.97 -11.21
CA LYS A 134 -13.37 -2.05 -10.41
C LYS A 134 -11.85 -2.04 -10.47
N ILE A 135 -11.23 -2.21 -9.31
CA ILE A 135 -9.79 -2.46 -9.17
C ILE A 135 -9.63 -3.62 -8.19
N ARG A 136 -8.70 -4.53 -8.45
CA ARG A 136 -8.33 -5.61 -7.53
C ARG A 136 -7.19 -5.15 -6.66
N PHE A 137 -7.39 -5.25 -5.35
CA PHE A 137 -6.37 -4.94 -4.36
C PHE A 137 -5.94 -6.20 -3.65
N PHE A 138 -4.64 -6.35 -3.46
CA PHE A 138 -4.03 -7.46 -2.74
C PHE A 138 -3.11 -6.90 -1.65
N SER A 139 -3.30 -7.36 -0.41
CA SER A 139 -2.34 -7.17 0.67
C SER A 139 -1.46 -8.40 0.77
N ASN A 140 -0.15 -8.20 1.04
CA ASN A 140 0.80 -9.29 1.17
C ASN A 140 1.78 -9.08 2.33
N TRP A 141 2.25 -10.23 2.84
CA TRP A 141 3.40 -10.33 3.72
C TRP A 141 4.25 -11.53 3.32
N PHE A 142 5.57 -11.35 3.21
CA PHE A 142 6.49 -12.44 3.03
C PHE A 142 7.44 -12.52 4.22
N HIS A 143 7.90 -13.76 4.52
CA HIS A 143 8.74 -14.01 5.67
C HIS A 143 10.07 -13.24 5.57
N TYR A 144 10.58 -12.79 6.71
CA TYR A 144 11.84 -12.04 6.79
C TYR A 144 13.09 -12.91 6.55
N LEU A 145 12.99 -14.25 6.61
CA LEU A 145 14.13 -15.14 6.35
C LEU A 145 14.29 -15.51 4.88
N PRO A 146 15.52 -15.52 4.35
CA PRO A 146 16.74 -15.17 5.04
C PRO A 146 16.78 -13.67 5.34
N TRP A 147 17.33 -13.30 6.49
CA TRP A 147 17.38 -11.90 6.93
C TRP A 147 18.27 -11.06 6.02
N ASN A 148 17.84 -9.85 5.69
CA ASN A 148 18.52 -9.01 4.70
C ASN A 148 19.66 -8.13 5.28
N ASP A 149 20.07 -8.36 6.52
CA ASP A 149 21.09 -7.54 7.19
C ASP A 149 22.36 -7.42 6.35
N ALA A 150 22.61 -6.23 5.84
CA ALA A 150 23.84 -5.84 5.15
C ALA A 150 24.43 -6.94 4.24
N PRO A 151 23.67 -7.44 3.22
CA PRO A 151 24.17 -8.52 2.35
C PRO A 151 25.51 -8.17 1.66
N GLU A 152 25.77 -6.88 1.43
CA GLU A 152 27.03 -6.37 0.87
C GLU A 152 28.26 -6.66 1.77
N LYS A 153 28.03 -6.91 3.08
CA LYS A 153 29.08 -7.21 4.06
C LYS A 153 29.31 -8.72 4.25
N MET A 154 28.50 -9.56 3.61
CA MET A 154 28.60 -11.02 3.77
C MET A 154 29.81 -11.63 3.05
N GLY A 155 30.54 -10.88 2.24
CA GLY A 155 31.67 -11.38 1.46
C GLY A 155 31.28 -12.40 0.36
N LYS A 156 30.02 -12.44 -0.02
CA LYS A 156 29.44 -13.35 -1.01
C LYS A 156 29.49 -12.76 -2.42
N SER A 157 29.64 -13.62 -3.42
CA SER A 157 29.42 -13.26 -4.82
C SER A 157 27.94 -12.96 -5.08
N VAL A 158 27.64 -12.40 -6.25
CA VAL A 158 26.25 -12.14 -6.66
C VAL A 158 25.46 -13.44 -6.77
N GLU A 159 26.07 -14.49 -7.32
CA GLU A 159 25.47 -15.82 -7.44
C GLU A 159 25.16 -16.43 -6.08
N GLU A 160 26.09 -16.34 -5.13
CA GLU A 160 25.88 -16.83 -3.76
C GLU A 160 24.80 -16.04 -3.02
N LEU A 161 24.67 -14.73 -3.26
CA LEU A 161 23.58 -13.91 -2.69
C LEU A 161 22.22 -14.30 -3.27
N LEU A 162 22.13 -14.59 -4.57
CA LEU A 162 20.90 -15.04 -5.20
C LEU A 162 20.46 -16.43 -4.74
N GLU A 163 21.40 -17.33 -4.49
CA GLU A 163 21.11 -18.64 -3.89
C GLU A 163 20.74 -18.51 -2.42
N TRP A 164 21.41 -17.64 -1.68
CA TRP A 164 21.05 -17.32 -0.29
C TRP A 164 19.62 -16.75 -0.20
N GLU A 165 19.20 -15.84 -1.09
CA GLU A 165 17.82 -15.32 -1.13
C GLU A 165 16.80 -16.46 -1.24
N LYS A 166 17.12 -17.54 -1.97
CA LYS A 166 16.23 -18.70 -2.19
C LYS A 166 16.27 -19.73 -1.08
N SER A 167 17.23 -19.62 -0.16
CA SER A 167 17.55 -20.72 0.77
C SER A 167 16.48 -21.01 1.83
N GLU A 168 15.59 -20.05 2.10
CA GLU A 168 14.63 -20.14 3.18
C GLU A 168 13.18 -19.77 2.77
N HIS A 169 12.41 -19.19 3.69
CA HIS A 169 10.96 -19.08 3.58
C HIS A 169 10.46 -18.05 2.57
N LYS A 170 11.09 -16.89 2.50
CA LYS A 170 10.65 -15.73 1.68
C LYS A 170 10.39 -16.10 0.22
N TYR A 171 11.40 -16.65 -0.44
CA TYR A 171 11.30 -17.03 -1.85
C TYR A 171 10.24 -18.10 -2.08
N ASN A 172 10.15 -19.08 -1.16
CA ASN A 172 9.12 -20.12 -1.22
C ASN A 172 7.69 -19.55 -1.10
N MET A 173 7.49 -18.53 -0.26
CA MET A 173 6.20 -17.85 -0.16
C MET A 173 5.84 -17.13 -1.46
N ILE A 174 6.79 -16.42 -2.07
CA ILE A 174 6.59 -15.78 -3.36
C ILE A 174 6.18 -16.82 -4.41
N GLN A 175 6.86 -17.96 -4.48
CA GLN A 175 6.49 -19.04 -5.41
C GLN A 175 5.07 -19.57 -5.18
N LYS A 176 4.62 -19.69 -3.92
CA LYS A 176 3.26 -20.13 -3.57
C LYS A 176 2.18 -19.14 -4.02
N VAL A 177 2.44 -17.83 -3.97
CA VAL A 177 1.47 -16.79 -4.35
C VAL A 177 1.53 -16.44 -5.85
N LEU A 178 2.62 -16.76 -6.52
CA LEU A 178 2.86 -16.45 -7.93
C LEU A 178 1.75 -16.91 -8.89
N PRO A 179 1.12 -18.10 -8.73
CA PRO A 179 -0.01 -18.52 -9.57
C PRO A 179 -1.20 -17.55 -9.51
N TYR A 180 -1.48 -16.99 -8.34
CA TYR A 180 -2.57 -15.99 -8.17
C TYR A 180 -2.21 -14.68 -8.88
N LEU A 181 -0.97 -14.19 -8.70
CA LEU A 181 -0.51 -12.98 -9.37
C LEU A 181 -0.49 -13.14 -10.90
N LYS A 182 -0.12 -14.32 -11.42
CA LYS A 182 -0.20 -14.64 -12.85
C LYS A 182 -1.64 -14.63 -13.34
N LYS A 183 -2.56 -15.31 -12.64
CA LYS A 183 -3.98 -15.39 -12.99
C LYS A 183 -4.59 -13.99 -13.09
N TYR A 184 -4.54 -13.22 -12.04
CA TYR A 184 -5.14 -11.87 -12.00
C TYR A 184 -4.36 -10.86 -12.82
N GLY A 185 -3.05 -11.04 -12.97
CA GLY A 185 -2.20 -10.24 -13.83
C GLY A 185 -2.48 -10.41 -15.33
N ALA A 186 -3.01 -11.57 -15.76
CA ALA A 186 -3.46 -11.81 -17.14
C ALA A 186 -4.77 -11.06 -17.47
N GLU A 187 -5.59 -10.74 -16.47
CA GLU A 187 -6.89 -10.11 -16.62
C GLU A 187 -6.86 -8.57 -16.49
N THR A 188 -5.68 -7.96 -16.37
CA THR A 188 -5.53 -6.53 -16.06
C THR A 188 -5.90 -5.57 -17.19
N ASP A 189 -6.14 -6.06 -18.39
CA ASP A 189 -6.74 -5.25 -19.46
C ASP A 189 -8.21 -4.92 -19.15
N SER A 190 -8.92 -5.79 -18.41
CA SER A 190 -10.31 -5.59 -17.98
C SER A 190 -10.40 -4.95 -16.60
N ILE A 191 -9.66 -5.48 -15.62
CA ILE A 191 -9.69 -5.02 -14.23
C ILE A 191 -8.24 -4.87 -13.75
N PRO A 192 -7.75 -3.63 -13.58
CA PRO A 192 -6.39 -3.39 -13.10
C PRO A 192 -6.20 -3.98 -11.70
N MET A 193 -4.95 -4.28 -11.35
CA MET A 193 -4.60 -4.78 -10.02
C MET A 193 -3.55 -3.90 -9.34
N ILE A 194 -3.67 -3.80 -8.04
CA ILE A 194 -2.69 -3.21 -7.12
C ILE A 194 -2.35 -4.27 -6.08
N PHE A 195 -1.06 -4.45 -5.84
CA PHE A 195 -0.49 -5.44 -4.95
C PHE A 195 0.53 -4.76 -4.07
N GLY A 196 0.41 -4.87 -2.76
CA GLY A 196 1.32 -4.19 -1.86
C GLY A 196 1.27 -4.71 -0.44
N GLY A 197 2.30 -4.35 0.31
CA GLY A 197 2.53 -4.74 1.70
C GLY A 197 4.01 -4.91 1.99
N ASP A 198 4.30 -5.62 3.05
CA ASP A 198 5.65 -5.96 3.48
C ASP A 198 6.14 -7.23 2.74
N MET A 199 7.11 -7.05 1.87
CA MET A 199 7.70 -8.16 1.12
C MET A 199 8.97 -8.71 1.77
N ASN A 200 9.49 -8.05 2.80
CA ASN A 200 10.74 -8.42 3.47
C ASN A 200 11.91 -8.73 2.51
N THR A 201 11.93 -8.09 1.34
CA THR A 201 12.92 -8.35 0.30
C THR A 201 13.49 -7.07 -0.28
N LEU A 202 14.73 -7.16 -0.73
CA LEU A 202 15.44 -6.06 -1.39
C LEU A 202 14.99 -5.91 -2.85
N SER A 203 15.06 -4.69 -3.38
CA SER A 203 14.70 -4.43 -4.76
C SER A 203 15.90 -4.52 -5.69
N HIS A 204 15.75 -5.30 -6.76
CA HIS A 204 16.75 -5.33 -7.85
C HIS A 204 16.95 -3.94 -8.50
N LYS A 205 15.98 -3.03 -8.37
CA LYS A 205 16.11 -1.65 -8.88
C LYS A 205 16.93 -0.74 -7.95
N ASP A 206 17.04 -1.13 -6.68
CA ASP A 206 17.81 -0.40 -5.67
C ASP A 206 19.25 -0.90 -5.59
N TRP A 207 19.51 -2.11 -6.10
CA TRP A 207 20.82 -2.75 -6.14
C TRP A 207 21.42 -2.81 -7.55
N GLY A 208 21.26 -1.73 -8.31
CA GLY A 208 21.73 -1.60 -9.68
C GLY A 208 23.06 -0.83 -9.80
N ASN A 209 23.46 -0.57 -11.05
CA ASN A 209 24.71 0.15 -11.34
C ASN A 209 24.82 1.54 -10.67
N LYS A 210 23.72 2.24 -10.49
CA LYS A 210 23.72 3.57 -9.86
C LYS A 210 24.10 3.53 -8.37
N THR A 211 23.75 2.46 -7.69
CA THR A 211 23.91 2.27 -6.24
C THR A 211 25.06 1.34 -5.87
N LYS A 212 25.76 0.75 -6.83
CA LYS A 212 26.79 -0.29 -6.57
C LYS A 212 27.83 0.15 -5.54
N LYS A 213 28.22 1.45 -5.52
CA LYS A 213 29.19 1.96 -4.52
C LYS A 213 28.65 1.90 -3.08
N LEU A 214 27.33 1.92 -2.89
CA LEU A 214 26.68 1.77 -1.58
C LEU A 214 26.64 0.29 -1.14
N HIS A 215 26.84 -0.65 -2.06
CA HIS A 215 26.74 -2.09 -1.84
C HIS A 215 28.04 -2.83 -2.19
N ASN A 216 29.19 -2.29 -1.77
CA ASN A 216 30.52 -2.88 -2.01
C ASN A 216 30.78 -3.25 -3.48
N ASN A 217 30.33 -2.41 -4.41
CA ASN A 217 30.36 -2.60 -5.86
C ASN A 217 29.52 -3.78 -6.39
N LEU A 218 28.65 -4.37 -5.58
CA LEU A 218 27.74 -5.42 -6.03
C LEU A 218 26.56 -4.80 -6.81
N VAL A 219 26.13 -5.53 -7.84
CA VAL A 219 24.88 -5.31 -8.58
C VAL A 219 24.09 -6.61 -8.51
N VAL A 220 23.05 -6.63 -7.68
CA VAL A 220 22.31 -7.86 -7.39
C VAL A 220 20.90 -7.80 -7.98
N PRO A 221 20.57 -8.61 -8.98
CA PRO A 221 19.23 -8.68 -9.56
C PRO A 221 18.29 -9.56 -8.71
N TRP A 222 18.00 -9.14 -7.47
CA TRP A 222 17.19 -9.86 -6.51
C TRP A 222 15.97 -10.54 -7.14
N ASN A 223 15.89 -11.86 -6.99
CA ASN A 223 14.89 -12.71 -7.69
C ASN A 223 13.46 -12.32 -7.31
N SER A 224 13.21 -12.04 -6.04
CA SER A 224 11.85 -11.81 -5.49
C SER A 224 11.16 -10.62 -6.14
N THR A 225 11.85 -9.50 -6.32
CA THR A 225 11.30 -8.32 -6.99
C THR A 225 11.38 -8.42 -8.51
N LYS A 226 12.41 -9.08 -9.03
CA LYS A 226 12.58 -9.30 -10.48
C LYS A 226 11.45 -10.15 -11.07
N ILE A 227 10.99 -11.15 -10.33
CA ILE A 227 9.90 -12.03 -10.77
C ILE A 227 8.58 -11.25 -10.92
N LEU A 228 8.32 -10.27 -10.05
CA LEU A 228 7.13 -9.41 -10.15
C LEU A 228 7.22 -8.49 -11.38
N GLU A 229 8.38 -7.91 -11.63
CA GLU A 229 8.60 -7.10 -12.84
C GLU A 229 8.40 -7.93 -14.12
N ASN A 230 8.89 -9.18 -14.14
CA ASN A 230 8.71 -10.10 -15.27
C ASN A 230 7.23 -10.46 -15.52
N LEU A 231 6.36 -10.34 -14.50
CA LEU A 231 4.89 -10.43 -14.65
C LEU A 231 4.26 -9.15 -15.21
N GLY A 232 5.05 -8.11 -15.45
CA GLY A 232 4.59 -6.80 -15.88
C GLY A 232 4.00 -5.94 -14.76
N LEU A 233 4.27 -6.28 -13.50
CA LEU A 233 3.95 -5.42 -12.35
C LEU A 233 4.96 -4.27 -12.30
N ILE A 234 4.46 -3.08 -12.05
CA ILE A 234 5.23 -1.84 -11.99
C ILE A 234 5.38 -1.45 -10.52
N ASP A 235 6.61 -1.37 -10.03
CA ASP A 235 6.94 -0.75 -8.74
C ASP A 235 6.61 0.75 -8.81
N SER A 236 5.55 1.17 -8.12
CA SER A 236 5.05 2.53 -8.19
C SER A 236 6.05 3.54 -7.63
N TYR A 237 6.70 3.19 -6.51
CA TYR A 237 7.69 4.09 -5.90
C TYR A 237 8.86 4.32 -6.83
N ARG A 238 9.45 3.26 -7.37
CA ARG A 238 10.63 3.37 -8.23
C ARG A 238 10.30 3.93 -9.61
N LYS A 239 9.04 3.82 -10.05
CA LYS A 239 8.57 4.49 -11.26
C LYS A 239 8.53 6.00 -11.10
N GLU A 240 7.96 6.50 -10.00
CA GLU A 240 7.85 7.94 -9.74
C GLU A 240 9.16 8.54 -9.21
N ASN A 241 10.02 7.74 -8.58
CA ASN A 241 11.32 8.12 -8.03
C ASN A 241 12.45 7.28 -8.65
N PRO A 242 12.85 7.53 -9.90
CA PRO A 242 13.74 6.64 -10.65
C PRO A 242 15.21 6.67 -10.21
N ASN A 243 15.59 7.57 -9.31
CA ASN A 243 16.94 7.66 -8.77
C ASN A 243 17.00 7.15 -7.32
N PRO A 244 17.50 5.92 -7.07
CA PRO A 244 17.55 5.35 -5.73
C PRO A 244 18.56 6.01 -4.80
N ILE A 245 19.48 6.83 -5.31
CA ILE A 245 20.44 7.59 -4.47
C ILE A 245 19.74 8.78 -3.80
N THR A 246 18.98 9.56 -4.57
CA THR A 246 18.28 10.74 -4.05
C THR A 246 16.95 10.41 -3.39
N HIS A 247 16.36 9.27 -3.74
CA HIS A 247 15.10 8.77 -3.20
C HIS A 247 15.25 7.28 -2.81
N PRO A 248 15.94 6.97 -1.71
CA PRO A 248 16.17 5.59 -1.30
C PRO A 248 14.86 4.86 -0.98
N GLY A 249 13.86 5.55 -0.45
CA GLY A 249 12.54 4.96 -0.21
C GLY A 249 12.49 4.04 1.01
N ILE A 250 13.36 4.27 1.99
CA ILE A 250 13.49 3.43 3.19
C ILE A 250 12.14 3.29 3.89
N THR A 251 11.78 2.05 4.22
CA THR A 251 10.59 1.71 4.99
C THR A 251 10.89 0.84 6.20
N TRP A 252 12.12 0.36 6.33
CA TRP A 252 12.59 -0.33 7.52
C TRP A 252 14.04 0.08 7.80
N ASP A 253 14.32 0.43 9.04
CA ASP A 253 15.64 0.91 9.46
C ASP A 253 15.97 0.40 10.85
N ASN A 254 17.09 -0.29 10.94
CA ASN A 254 17.66 -0.72 12.20
C ASN A 254 18.87 0.13 12.57
N LYS A 255 18.63 1.20 13.32
CA LYS A 255 19.68 2.11 13.81
C LYS A 255 20.86 1.39 14.45
N LYS A 256 20.60 0.31 15.21
CA LYS A 256 21.64 -0.44 15.93
C LYS A 256 22.60 -1.18 15.01
N ARG A 257 22.11 -1.57 13.81
CA ARG A 257 22.88 -2.34 12.84
C ARG A 257 23.38 -1.51 11.67
N ASN A 258 22.98 -0.23 11.61
CA ASN A 258 23.19 0.65 10.45
C ASN A 258 22.74 -0.03 9.14
N ASP A 259 21.51 -0.49 9.16
CA ASP A 259 20.91 -1.32 8.12
C ASP A 259 19.52 -0.76 7.80
N SER A 260 19.39 -0.20 6.61
CA SER A 260 18.20 0.54 6.17
C SER A 260 17.76 0.04 4.82
N HIS A 261 16.50 -0.40 4.71
CA HIS A 261 15.99 -1.03 3.50
C HIS A 261 14.62 -0.50 3.10
N ARG A 262 14.35 -0.60 1.82
CA ARG A 262 13.01 -0.52 1.26
C ARG A 262 12.49 -1.95 1.10
N ILE A 263 11.56 -2.36 1.94
CA ILE A 263 10.98 -3.69 1.97
C ILE A 263 9.45 -3.70 1.89
N ASP A 264 8.81 -2.53 2.02
CA ASP A 264 7.40 -2.32 1.78
C ASP A 264 7.18 -1.72 0.39
N TYR A 265 6.20 -2.23 -0.33
CA TYR A 265 6.00 -1.91 -1.74
C TYR A 265 4.54 -1.71 -2.08
N ILE A 266 4.30 -0.93 -3.14
CA ILE A 266 3.06 -0.91 -3.91
C ILE A 266 3.42 -1.15 -5.37
N PHE A 267 3.01 -2.30 -5.90
CA PHE A 267 3.07 -2.65 -7.31
C PHE A 267 1.69 -2.50 -7.95
N TYR A 268 1.66 -2.21 -9.23
CA TYR A 268 0.41 -2.18 -9.98
C TYR A 268 0.57 -2.70 -11.40
N LYS A 269 -0.54 -3.13 -12.00
CA LYS A 269 -0.64 -3.52 -13.41
C LYS A 269 -2.02 -3.18 -13.95
N GLY A 270 -2.09 -2.71 -15.19
CA GLY A 270 -3.32 -2.38 -15.92
C GLY A 270 -3.18 -1.12 -16.74
N LYS A 271 -3.79 -1.11 -17.92
CA LYS A 271 -3.71 0.02 -18.86
C LYS A 271 -4.58 1.20 -18.43
N SER A 272 -5.65 0.93 -17.66
CA SER A 272 -6.65 1.94 -17.26
C SER A 272 -6.25 2.78 -16.05
N ILE A 273 -5.13 2.48 -15.38
CA ILE A 273 -4.60 3.26 -14.27
C ILE A 273 -3.13 3.61 -14.50
N LYS A 274 -2.66 4.66 -13.84
CA LYS A 274 -1.23 4.99 -13.73
C LYS A 274 -0.95 5.63 -12.38
N SER A 275 0.23 5.39 -11.82
CA SER A 275 0.76 6.17 -10.71
C SER A 275 1.08 7.60 -11.17
N THR A 276 0.97 8.56 -10.28
CA THR A 276 1.26 9.99 -10.53
C THR A 276 2.18 10.59 -9.49
N ASN A 277 2.22 9.99 -8.31
CA ASN A 277 3.16 10.29 -7.22
C ASN A 277 3.31 9.06 -6.34
N SER A 278 4.48 8.88 -5.72
CA SER A 278 4.68 7.85 -4.70
C SER A 278 5.71 8.33 -3.70
N GLU A 279 5.38 8.21 -2.43
CA GLU A 279 6.18 8.66 -1.31
C GLU A 279 6.38 7.52 -0.31
N SER A 280 7.51 7.51 0.38
CA SER A 280 7.74 6.67 1.54
C SER A 280 7.93 7.56 2.77
N TYR A 281 7.43 7.10 3.88
CA TYR A 281 7.63 7.71 5.17
C TYR A 281 8.31 6.72 6.10
N MET A 282 9.33 7.16 6.82
CA MET A 282 10.02 6.34 7.81
C MET A 282 10.09 7.09 9.14
N SER A 283 9.76 6.41 10.21
CA SER A 283 10.07 6.80 11.58
C SER A 283 10.43 5.56 12.39
N PHE A 284 10.83 5.75 13.63
CA PHE A 284 11.29 4.66 14.46
C PHE A 284 10.25 4.27 15.50
N PHE A 285 10.14 2.97 15.75
CA PHE A 285 9.26 2.44 16.77
C PHE A 285 9.46 3.13 18.12
N ASN A 286 8.36 3.52 18.74
CA ASN A 286 8.30 4.19 20.04
C ASN A 286 9.02 5.55 20.10
N GLU A 287 9.27 6.19 18.94
CA GLU A 287 9.82 7.56 18.87
C GLU A 287 8.70 8.59 18.65
N PRO A 288 8.83 9.80 19.16
CA PRO A 288 7.85 10.86 18.95
C PRO A 288 7.86 11.37 17.49
N ILE A 289 6.68 11.58 16.95
CA ILE A 289 6.46 12.29 15.69
C ILE A 289 5.39 13.36 15.88
N PHE A 290 5.33 14.33 14.97
CA PHE A 290 4.34 15.40 15.01
C PHE A 290 3.35 15.28 13.87
N ILE A 291 2.06 15.25 14.21
CA ILE A 291 0.95 15.26 13.26
C ILE A 291 0.03 16.42 13.61
N ASN A 292 -0.15 17.36 12.68
CA ASN A 292 -0.96 18.57 12.89
C ASN A 292 -0.57 19.34 14.18
N GLY A 293 0.75 19.43 14.45
CA GLY A 293 1.29 20.10 15.63
C GLY A 293 1.10 19.35 16.95
N LYS A 294 0.55 18.13 16.92
CA LYS A 294 0.42 17.26 18.10
C LYS A 294 1.45 16.14 18.05
N GLU A 295 2.15 15.98 19.17
CA GLU A 295 3.05 14.86 19.35
C GLU A 295 2.26 13.56 19.51
N ILE A 296 2.70 12.51 18.82
CA ILE A 296 2.26 11.14 18.99
C ILE A 296 3.48 10.21 18.95
N ILE A 297 3.36 9.03 19.53
CA ILE A 297 4.41 8.01 19.46
C ILE A 297 4.19 7.15 18.23
N TYR A 298 5.24 6.94 17.44
CA TYR A 298 5.17 6.13 16.21
C TYR A 298 4.99 4.64 16.56
N PRO A 299 3.94 3.97 16.02
CA PRO A 299 3.51 2.68 16.55
C PRO A 299 4.14 1.46 15.88
N SER A 300 5.01 1.62 14.89
CA SER A 300 5.57 0.53 14.09
C SER A 300 7.08 0.67 13.93
N ASP A 301 7.78 -0.44 13.71
CA ASP A 301 9.17 -0.48 13.26
C ASP A 301 9.31 -0.36 11.74
N HIS A 302 8.19 -0.41 11.02
CA HIS A 302 8.11 -0.11 9.59
C HIS A 302 7.63 1.31 9.32
N GLY A 303 8.20 1.94 8.30
CA GLY A 303 7.58 3.03 7.59
C GLY A 303 6.44 2.55 6.69
N PHE A 304 5.88 3.46 5.89
CA PHE A 304 4.83 3.13 4.93
C PHE A 304 5.09 3.74 3.56
N VAL A 305 4.45 3.16 2.55
CA VAL A 305 4.45 3.69 1.19
C VAL A 305 3.06 4.20 0.84
N VAL A 306 2.99 5.37 0.21
CA VAL A 306 1.75 5.97 -0.29
C VAL A 306 1.90 6.27 -1.76
N THR A 307 0.97 5.77 -2.58
CA THR A 307 0.96 6.03 -4.01
C THR A 307 -0.37 6.65 -4.43
N SER A 308 -0.28 7.77 -5.14
CA SER A 308 -1.41 8.39 -5.83
C SER A 308 -1.55 7.80 -7.22
N PHE A 309 -2.75 7.40 -7.57
CA PHE A 309 -3.10 6.87 -8.88
C PHE A 309 -4.10 7.76 -9.59
N LYS A 310 -4.09 7.70 -10.92
CA LYS A 310 -5.08 8.34 -11.79
C LYS A 310 -5.64 7.31 -12.75
N PHE A 311 -6.96 7.33 -12.96
CA PHE A 311 -7.59 6.65 -14.09
C PHE A 311 -7.19 7.34 -15.40
N LYS A 312 -6.97 6.53 -16.43
CA LYS A 312 -6.69 7.00 -17.78
C LYS A 312 -7.98 7.13 -18.59
#